data_101e34e6fc11536e95fa00ea458569c0
#
_entry.id   101e34e6fc11536e95fa00ea458569c0
#
_cell.length_a   1.000
_cell.length_b   1.000
_cell.length_c   1.000
_cell.angle_alpha   90.00
_cell.angle_beta   90.00
_cell.angle_gamma   90.00
#
_symmetry.space_group_name_H-M   'P 1'
#
loop_
_entity.id
_entity.type
_entity.pdbx_description
1 polymer ?
#
loop_
_entity_poly.entity_id
_entity_poly.type
_entity_poly.pdbx_seq_one_letter_code
_entity_poly.pdbx_strand_id
1 'polypeptide(L)'
;IAIAVNHSDSVQFDFNGVTVAVEASSDSDLIYRDWQRAMSGYLGEKPTVGPHPKRELSDGELTRDAEIQADNDARRARRDAEAAQLQERQRLALRGALGNAGTISLRDAAAWASFVAANQEPYGARVVRYADEWARLMQSRISNGETIAECAEELSRLADDDGITGFMYVAAVSILARCWAHGDELKAWHESPKTRVA
;
A
#
# COMPACT_ATOMS: atom_id res chain seq x y z
N ILE A 1 28.01 1.10 -8.36
CA ILE A 1 29.37 0.91 -7.82
C ILE A 1 30.08 -0.21 -8.57
N ALA A 2 29.44 -1.37 -8.81
CA ALA A 2 30.02 -2.47 -9.56
C ALA A 2 30.45 -2.09 -11.00
N ILE A 3 29.85 -1.07 -11.60
CA ILE A 3 30.18 -0.55 -12.94
C ILE A 3 31.47 0.26 -12.93
N ALA A 4 31.71 1.05 -11.89
CA ALA A 4 32.90 1.90 -11.80
C ALA A 4 34.20 1.11 -11.53
N VAL A 5 34.12 -0.09 -10.97
CA VAL A 5 35.29 -0.94 -10.67
C VAL A 5 36.04 -1.41 -11.94
N ASN A 6 35.34 -1.47 -13.08
CA ASN A 6 35.90 -1.94 -14.34
C ASN A 6 36.37 -0.80 -15.27
N HIS A 7 36.18 0.46 -14.91
CA HIS A 7 36.59 1.63 -15.68
C HIS A 7 37.44 2.56 -14.81
N SER A 8 38.54 3.01 -15.35
CA SER A 8 39.43 4.01 -14.69
C SER A 8 38.82 5.43 -14.59
N ASP A 9 37.60 5.59 -15.11
CA ASP A 9 36.92 6.89 -15.21
C ASP A 9 35.86 7.06 -14.12
N SER A 10 35.57 8.31 -13.75
CA SER A 10 34.47 8.63 -12.87
C SER A 10 33.12 8.42 -13.61
N VAL A 11 32.14 7.84 -12.92
CA VAL A 11 30.78 7.67 -13.41
C VAL A 11 29.86 8.59 -12.65
N GLN A 12 29.02 9.35 -13.37
CA GLN A 12 27.96 10.17 -12.77
C GLN A 12 26.59 9.69 -13.24
N PHE A 13 25.64 9.66 -12.33
CA PHE A 13 24.24 9.34 -12.64
C PHE A 13 23.29 10.06 -11.69
N ASP A 14 22.06 10.32 -12.15
CA ASP A 14 21.03 10.89 -11.30
C ASP A 14 20.20 9.78 -10.64
N PHE A 15 20.02 9.89 -9.33
CA PHE A 15 19.20 8.99 -8.55
C PHE A 15 18.28 9.79 -7.61
N ASN A 16 16.98 9.77 -7.90
CA ASN A 16 15.96 10.52 -7.18
C ASN A 16 16.25 12.04 -7.06
N GLY A 17 16.74 12.65 -8.14
CA GLY A 17 17.03 14.07 -8.17
C GLY A 17 18.37 14.49 -7.52
N VAL A 18 19.19 13.52 -7.12
CA VAL A 18 20.54 13.72 -6.62
C VAL A 18 21.53 13.21 -7.65
N THR A 19 22.48 14.03 -8.05
CA THR A 19 23.60 13.60 -8.91
C THR A 19 24.63 12.85 -8.06
N VAL A 20 24.89 11.60 -8.39
CA VAL A 20 25.86 10.74 -7.70
C VAL A 20 27.08 10.56 -8.57
N ALA A 21 28.25 10.92 -8.04
CA ALA A 21 29.55 10.72 -8.69
C ALA A 21 30.31 9.57 -7.99
N VAL A 22 30.82 8.61 -8.77
CA VAL A 22 31.50 7.43 -8.27
C VAL A 22 32.79 7.22 -9.04
N GLU A 23 33.87 6.93 -8.36
CA GLU A 23 35.15 6.47 -8.89
C GLU A 23 35.52 5.11 -8.35
N ALA A 24 36.51 4.44 -8.95
CA ALA A 24 36.96 3.12 -8.48
C ALA A 24 37.42 3.11 -7.02
N SER A 25 37.99 4.26 -6.56
CA SER A 25 38.44 4.47 -5.18
C SER A 25 37.37 4.96 -4.22
N SER A 26 36.14 5.20 -4.69
CA SER A 26 35.06 5.76 -3.87
C SER A 26 34.62 4.82 -2.76
N ASP A 27 34.37 5.41 -1.60
CA ASP A 27 33.72 4.74 -0.48
C ASP A 27 32.22 4.76 -0.66
N SER A 28 31.64 3.58 -0.90
CA SER A 28 30.20 3.42 -1.12
C SER A 28 29.35 3.86 0.06
N ASP A 29 29.85 3.66 1.28
CA ASP A 29 29.09 3.97 2.49
C ASP A 29 29.03 5.46 2.71
N LEU A 30 30.12 6.18 2.43
CA LEU A 30 30.14 7.64 2.48
C LEU A 30 29.24 8.26 1.42
N ILE A 31 29.27 7.75 0.18
CA ILE A 31 28.38 8.22 -0.89
C ILE A 31 26.91 7.98 -0.51
N TYR A 32 26.59 6.80 0.02
CA TYR A 32 25.23 6.47 0.43
C TYR A 32 24.74 7.38 1.57
N ARG A 33 25.56 7.67 2.55
CA ARG A 33 25.22 8.61 3.64
C ARG A 33 24.95 10.02 3.13
N ASP A 34 25.81 10.54 2.24
CA ASP A 34 25.63 11.87 1.68
C ASP A 34 24.39 11.91 0.76
N TRP A 35 24.10 10.84 0.04
CA TRP A 35 22.85 10.73 -0.70
C TRP A 35 21.62 10.75 0.24
N GLN A 36 21.66 10.06 1.38
CA GLN A 36 20.58 10.13 2.38
C GLN A 36 20.42 11.57 2.93
N ARG A 37 21.52 12.28 3.18
CA ARG A 37 21.49 13.69 3.60
C ARG A 37 20.89 14.59 2.53
N ALA A 38 21.24 14.36 1.28
CA ALA A 38 20.70 15.08 0.14
C ALA A 38 19.19 14.89 0.02
N MET A 39 18.74 13.65 0.13
CA MET A 39 17.30 13.30 0.12
C MET A 39 16.53 13.88 1.29
N SER A 40 17.18 14.13 2.42
CA SER A 40 16.59 14.77 3.60
C SER A 40 16.61 16.32 3.54
N GLY A 41 17.06 16.89 2.42
CA GLY A 41 17.09 18.34 2.20
C GLY A 41 18.27 19.08 2.87
N TYR A 42 19.25 18.36 3.39
CA TYR A 42 20.40 18.97 4.08
C TYR A 42 21.49 19.51 3.15
N LEU A 43 21.46 19.23 1.85
CA LEU A 43 22.51 19.60 0.89
C LEU A 43 22.06 20.57 -0.23
N GLY A 44 20.90 21.22 -0.09
CA GLY A 44 20.41 22.21 -1.06
C GLY A 44 19.61 21.65 -2.24
N GLU A 45 19.28 22.51 -3.22
CA GLU A 45 18.25 22.22 -4.25
C GLU A 45 18.68 21.22 -5.35
N LYS A 46 19.97 21.04 -5.63
CA LYS A 46 20.48 20.05 -6.59
C LYS A 46 21.81 19.50 -6.08
N PRO A 47 21.77 18.68 -5.05
CA PRO A 47 23.01 18.21 -4.46
C PRO A 47 23.72 17.22 -5.38
N THR A 48 25.04 17.40 -5.48
CA THR A 48 25.95 16.40 -6.03
C THR A 48 26.67 15.72 -4.87
N VAL A 49 26.63 14.39 -4.83
CA VAL A 49 27.31 13.59 -3.81
C VAL A 49 28.43 12.76 -4.42
N GLY A 50 29.54 12.62 -3.68
CA GLY A 50 30.75 11.95 -4.15
C GLY A 50 31.58 12.76 -5.19
N PRO A 51 32.68 12.20 -5.70
CA PRO A 51 33.30 10.98 -5.22
C PRO A 51 33.97 11.17 -3.84
N HIS A 52 33.90 10.17 -2.99
CA HIS A 52 34.53 10.19 -1.67
C HIS A 52 35.59 9.11 -1.59
N PRO A 53 36.89 9.46 -1.48
CA PRO A 53 37.92 8.45 -1.21
C PRO A 53 37.68 7.83 0.17
N LYS A 54 38.09 6.59 0.33
CA LYS A 54 38.04 5.90 1.63
C LYS A 54 38.81 6.69 2.67
N ARG A 55 38.13 7.10 3.71
CA ARG A 55 38.72 7.81 4.87
C ARG A 55 37.99 7.46 6.15
N GLU A 56 38.65 7.59 7.26
CA GLU A 56 37.97 7.55 8.55
C GLU A 56 37.12 8.82 8.74
N LEU A 57 35.92 8.64 9.26
CA LEU A 57 35.03 9.74 9.62
C LEU A 57 35.52 10.36 10.94
N SER A 58 35.47 11.67 11.04
CA SER A 58 35.68 12.35 12.30
C SER A 58 34.53 12.11 13.29
N ASP A 59 34.79 12.20 14.59
CA ASP A 59 33.78 12.05 15.65
C ASP A 59 32.60 13.02 15.42
N GLY A 60 32.85 14.22 14.90
CA GLY A 60 31.83 15.20 14.59
C GLY A 60 30.92 14.77 13.42
N GLU A 61 31.44 14.07 12.44
CA GLU A 61 30.67 13.52 11.32
C GLU A 61 29.81 12.33 11.78
N LEU A 62 30.38 11.46 12.60
CA LEU A 62 29.67 10.34 13.20
C LEU A 62 28.50 10.80 14.08
N THR A 63 28.73 11.83 14.91
CA THR A 63 27.68 12.42 15.75
C THR A 63 26.54 13.01 14.91
N ARG A 64 26.89 13.78 13.87
CA ARG A 64 25.89 14.37 12.97
C ARG A 64 25.09 13.31 12.21
N ASP A 65 25.75 12.23 11.78
CA ASP A 65 25.05 11.12 11.12
C ASP A 65 24.07 10.43 12.06
N ALA A 66 24.46 10.23 13.31
CA ALA A 66 23.57 9.66 14.33
C ALA A 66 22.35 10.57 14.60
N GLU A 67 22.53 11.89 14.66
CA GLU A 67 21.43 12.86 14.82
C GLU A 67 20.47 12.84 13.62
N ILE A 68 21.00 12.82 12.38
CA ILE A 68 20.20 12.74 11.16
C ILE A 68 19.42 11.43 11.13
N GLN A 69 20.06 10.32 11.48
CA GLN A 69 19.41 9.02 11.52
C GLN A 69 18.28 9.01 12.56
N ALA A 70 18.53 9.53 13.75
CA ALA A 70 17.52 9.63 14.81
C ALA A 70 16.30 10.50 14.38
N ASP A 71 16.54 11.63 13.68
CA ASP A 71 15.44 12.46 13.16
C ASP A 71 14.64 11.74 12.07
N ASN A 72 15.32 11.03 11.16
CA ASN A 72 14.66 10.22 10.13
C ASN A 72 13.82 9.10 10.72
N ASP A 73 14.33 8.41 11.73
CA ASP A 73 13.61 7.34 12.42
C ASP A 73 12.40 7.90 13.19
N ALA A 74 12.55 9.07 13.83
CA ALA A 74 11.43 9.75 14.50
C ALA A 74 10.35 10.19 13.51
N ARG A 75 10.72 10.71 12.33
CA ARG A 75 9.77 11.08 11.26
C ARG A 75 9.06 9.85 10.69
N ARG A 76 9.79 8.73 10.53
CA ARG A 76 9.21 7.47 10.09
C ARG A 76 8.19 6.97 11.13
N ALA A 77 8.59 6.91 12.38
CA ALA A 77 7.72 6.47 13.48
C ALA A 77 6.43 7.31 13.59
N ARG A 78 6.52 8.63 13.39
CA ARG A 78 5.33 9.51 13.36
C ARG A 78 4.40 9.17 12.21
N ARG A 79 4.93 9.02 10.99
CA ARG A 79 4.13 8.64 9.80
C ARG A 79 3.45 7.29 9.99
N ASP A 80 4.17 6.32 10.52
CA ASP A 80 3.63 4.98 10.77
C ASP A 80 2.53 5.02 11.84
N ALA A 81 2.70 5.83 12.89
CA ALA A 81 1.68 6.02 13.92
C ALA A 81 0.42 6.74 13.38
N GLU A 82 0.59 7.77 12.53
CA GLU A 82 -0.52 8.48 11.88
C GLU A 82 -1.28 7.55 10.92
N ALA A 83 -0.56 6.75 10.13
CA ALA A 83 -1.15 5.74 9.25
C ALA A 83 -1.95 4.70 10.04
N ALA A 84 -1.39 4.18 11.13
CA ALA A 84 -2.07 3.22 12.00
C ALA A 84 -3.34 3.82 12.65
N GLN A 85 -3.28 5.09 13.09
CA GLN A 85 -4.46 5.78 13.63
C GLN A 85 -5.55 5.98 12.58
N LEU A 86 -5.17 6.34 11.34
CA LEU A 86 -6.11 6.50 10.24
C LEU A 86 -6.79 5.17 9.92
N GLN A 87 -6.01 4.11 9.82
CA GLN A 87 -6.49 2.75 9.57
C GLN A 87 -7.49 2.28 10.65
N GLU A 88 -7.17 2.53 11.92
CA GLU A 88 -8.07 2.16 13.02
C GLU A 88 -9.36 2.98 13.00
N ARG A 89 -9.31 4.29 12.67
CA ARG A 89 -10.52 5.10 12.49
C ARG A 89 -11.40 4.58 11.36
N GLN A 90 -10.80 4.20 10.22
CA GLN A 90 -11.51 3.62 9.09
C GLN A 90 -12.16 2.29 9.48
N ARG A 91 -11.44 1.43 10.19
CA ARG A 91 -11.94 0.15 10.72
C ARG A 91 -13.13 0.32 11.66
N LEU A 92 -13.06 1.31 12.57
CA LEU A 92 -14.16 1.61 13.51
C LEU A 92 -15.38 2.18 12.78
N ALA A 93 -15.18 3.06 11.80
CA ALA A 93 -16.25 3.61 10.97
C ALA A 93 -16.94 2.51 10.17
N LEU A 94 -16.17 1.59 9.59
CA LEU A 94 -16.68 0.43 8.86
C LEU A 94 -17.53 -0.48 9.77
N ARG A 95 -17.05 -0.79 10.97
CA ARG A 95 -17.82 -1.59 11.96
C ARG A 95 -19.10 -0.90 12.38
N GLY A 96 -19.07 0.42 12.57
CA GLY A 96 -20.27 1.20 12.86
C GLY A 96 -21.28 1.17 11.71
N ALA A 97 -20.82 1.30 10.48
CA ALA A 97 -21.65 1.21 9.29
C ALA A 97 -22.25 -0.20 9.12
N LEU A 98 -21.48 -1.25 9.38
CA LEU A 98 -21.96 -2.65 9.35
C LEU A 98 -23.05 -2.93 10.39
N GLY A 99 -22.96 -2.32 11.57
CA GLY A 99 -23.99 -2.46 12.61
C GLY A 99 -25.36 -1.95 12.17
N ASN A 100 -25.39 -0.99 11.25
CA ASN A 100 -26.60 -0.38 10.69
C ASN A 100 -26.98 -0.95 9.31
N ALA A 101 -26.10 -1.74 8.69
CA ALA A 101 -26.36 -2.35 7.40
C ALA A 101 -27.31 -3.55 7.56
N GLY A 102 -28.37 -3.56 6.77
CA GLY A 102 -29.35 -4.66 6.75
C GLY A 102 -28.72 -6.00 6.30
N THR A 103 -29.56 -6.99 6.16
CA THR A 103 -29.16 -8.28 5.58
C THR A 103 -28.89 -8.15 4.09
N ILE A 104 -27.98 -8.99 3.58
CA ILE A 104 -27.67 -9.04 2.13
C ILE A 104 -28.93 -9.44 1.33
N SER A 105 -29.21 -8.73 0.25
CA SER A 105 -30.30 -9.04 -0.69
C SER A 105 -29.82 -10.07 -1.72
N LEU A 106 -30.27 -11.30 -1.58
CA LEU A 106 -29.82 -12.41 -2.43
C LEU A 106 -30.80 -12.68 -3.55
N ARG A 107 -30.33 -12.77 -4.80
CA ARG A 107 -31.08 -13.30 -5.95
C ARG A 107 -30.98 -14.83 -6.08
N ASP A 108 -29.94 -15.44 -5.51
CA ASP A 108 -29.73 -16.90 -5.46
C ASP A 108 -29.28 -17.31 -4.05
N ALA A 109 -30.24 -17.42 -3.15
CA ALA A 109 -30.02 -17.83 -1.77
C ALA A 109 -29.48 -19.27 -1.64
N ALA A 110 -29.85 -20.16 -2.57
CA ALA A 110 -29.39 -21.56 -2.54
C ALA A 110 -27.90 -21.65 -2.89
N ALA A 111 -27.44 -20.91 -3.88
CA ALA A 111 -25.99 -20.83 -4.22
C ALA A 111 -25.17 -20.18 -3.10
N TRP A 112 -25.71 -19.16 -2.44
CA TRP A 112 -25.07 -18.57 -1.27
C TRP A 112 -24.94 -19.55 -0.11
N ALA A 113 -26.03 -20.24 0.23
CA ALA A 113 -26.01 -21.25 1.30
C ALA A 113 -25.00 -22.38 1.00
N SER A 114 -24.96 -22.85 -0.25
CA SER A 114 -24.00 -23.87 -0.68
C SER A 114 -22.53 -23.37 -0.55
N PHE A 115 -22.29 -22.11 -0.90
CA PHE A 115 -20.97 -21.50 -0.75
C PHE A 115 -20.56 -21.40 0.73
N VAL A 116 -21.46 -20.95 1.61
CA VAL A 116 -21.23 -20.89 3.05
C VAL A 116 -20.91 -22.28 3.62
N ALA A 117 -21.70 -23.29 3.25
CA ALA A 117 -21.51 -24.66 3.70
C ALA A 117 -20.16 -25.27 3.26
N ALA A 118 -19.71 -24.91 2.05
CA ALA A 118 -18.44 -25.41 1.50
C ALA A 118 -17.20 -24.69 2.07
N ASN A 119 -17.38 -23.55 2.74
CA ASN A 119 -16.28 -22.68 3.21
C ASN A 119 -16.29 -22.51 4.74
N GLN A 120 -16.33 -23.63 5.48
CA GLN A 120 -16.33 -23.63 6.96
C GLN A 120 -14.92 -23.57 7.58
N GLU A 121 -13.90 -23.94 6.82
CA GLU A 121 -12.51 -23.85 7.25
C GLU A 121 -12.11 -22.39 7.52
N PRO A 122 -11.14 -22.10 8.40
CA PRO A 122 -10.82 -20.74 8.84
C PRO A 122 -10.56 -19.76 7.69
N TYR A 123 -9.91 -20.21 6.63
CA TYR A 123 -9.65 -19.38 5.45
C TYR A 123 -10.95 -19.10 4.67
N GLY A 124 -11.72 -20.15 4.38
CA GLY A 124 -13.00 -20.03 3.67
C GLY A 124 -14.03 -19.19 4.45
N ALA A 125 -14.11 -19.39 5.76
CA ALA A 125 -14.95 -18.58 6.63
C ALA A 125 -14.61 -17.08 6.61
N ARG A 126 -13.34 -16.72 6.45
CA ARG A 126 -12.93 -15.32 6.25
C ARG A 126 -13.45 -14.76 4.93
N VAL A 127 -13.40 -15.54 3.85
CA VAL A 127 -13.94 -15.14 2.54
C VAL A 127 -15.46 -14.93 2.62
N VAL A 128 -16.18 -15.86 3.26
CA VAL A 128 -17.64 -15.74 3.46
C VAL A 128 -17.98 -14.47 4.24
N ARG A 129 -17.32 -14.27 5.37
CA ARG A 129 -17.52 -13.07 6.20
C ARG A 129 -17.24 -11.79 5.43
N TYR A 130 -16.10 -11.73 4.73
CA TYR A 130 -15.75 -10.58 3.92
C TYR A 130 -16.77 -10.28 2.82
N ALA A 131 -17.23 -11.31 2.10
CA ALA A 131 -18.23 -11.15 1.05
C ALA A 131 -19.57 -10.62 1.61
N ASP A 132 -20.03 -11.17 2.74
CA ASP A 132 -21.25 -10.72 3.41
C ASP A 132 -21.16 -9.26 3.88
N GLU A 133 -20.09 -8.92 4.59
CA GLU A 133 -19.84 -7.58 5.11
C GLU A 133 -19.74 -6.56 3.97
N TRP A 134 -19.01 -6.88 2.93
CA TRP A 134 -18.84 -6.04 1.76
C TRP A 134 -20.16 -5.81 1.01
N ALA A 135 -20.93 -6.86 0.77
CA ALA A 135 -22.22 -6.73 0.09
C ALA A 135 -23.22 -5.90 0.90
N ARG A 136 -23.27 -6.08 2.22
CA ARG A 136 -24.15 -5.28 3.09
C ARG A 136 -23.78 -3.80 3.08
N LEU A 137 -22.50 -3.49 3.13
CA LEU A 137 -22.02 -2.10 3.06
C LEU A 137 -22.34 -1.46 1.71
N MET A 138 -22.03 -2.15 0.60
CA MET A 138 -22.36 -1.66 -0.72
C MET A 138 -23.86 -1.44 -0.88
N GLN A 139 -24.67 -2.40 -0.44
CA GLN A 139 -26.12 -2.29 -0.53
C GLN A 139 -26.67 -1.09 0.24
N SER A 140 -26.14 -0.81 1.43
CA SER A 140 -26.51 0.36 2.22
C SER A 140 -26.15 1.67 1.49
N ARG A 141 -24.98 1.75 0.87
CA ARG A 141 -24.52 2.94 0.13
C ARG A 141 -25.31 3.15 -1.17
N ILE A 142 -25.56 2.07 -1.91
CA ILE A 142 -26.42 2.09 -3.11
C ILE A 142 -27.83 2.60 -2.76
N SER A 143 -28.39 2.16 -1.65
CA SER A 143 -29.67 2.65 -1.16
C SER A 143 -29.68 4.15 -0.83
N ASN A 144 -28.51 4.72 -0.58
CA ASN A 144 -28.29 6.15 -0.38
C ASN A 144 -27.92 6.91 -1.67
N GLY A 145 -27.96 6.24 -2.83
CA GLY A 145 -27.75 6.85 -4.14
C GLY A 145 -26.34 6.76 -4.72
N GLU A 146 -25.45 6.01 -4.06
CA GLU A 146 -24.10 5.77 -4.60
C GLU A 146 -24.13 4.69 -5.69
N THR A 147 -23.17 4.75 -6.60
CA THR A 147 -23.00 3.74 -7.66
C THR A 147 -22.20 2.53 -7.16
N ILE A 148 -22.37 1.38 -7.80
CA ILE A 148 -21.55 0.18 -7.56
C ILE A 148 -20.05 0.51 -7.71
N ALA A 149 -19.67 1.32 -8.71
CA ALA A 149 -18.27 1.66 -8.97
C ALA A 149 -17.64 2.40 -7.78
N GLU A 150 -18.31 3.41 -7.26
CA GLU A 150 -17.83 4.20 -6.11
C GLU A 150 -17.68 3.33 -4.86
N CYS A 151 -18.70 2.53 -4.55
CA CYS A 151 -18.68 1.65 -3.38
C CYS A 151 -17.60 0.57 -3.50
N ALA A 152 -17.53 -0.10 -4.65
CA ALA A 152 -16.64 -1.24 -4.84
C ALA A 152 -15.16 -0.83 -4.84
N GLU A 153 -14.82 0.33 -5.38
CA GLU A 153 -13.45 0.84 -5.38
C GLU A 153 -12.97 1.16 -3.97
N GLU A 154 -13.79 1.84 -3.17
CA GLU A 154 -13.42 2.17 -1.79
C GLU A 154 -13.29 0.93 -0.90
N LEU A 155 -14.25 0.01 -1.01
CA LEU A 155 -14.20 -1.24 -0.23
C LEU A 155 -13.06 -2.17 -0.68
N SER A 156 -12.65 -2.11 -1.94
CA SER A 156 -11.46 -2.84 -2.41
C SER A 156 -10.19 -2.33 -1.73
N ARG A 157 -10.06 -1.03 -1.53
CA ARG A 157 -8.94 -0.45 -0.77
C ARG A 157 -8.95 -0.89 0.69
N LEU A 158 -10.13 -0.94 1.33
CA LEU A 158 -10.26 -1.44 2.71
C LEU A 158 -9.93 -2.93 2.83
N ALA A 159 -10.17 -3.71 1.78
CA ALA A 159 -9.81 -5.13 1.75
C ALA A 159 -8.29 -5.35 1.83
N ASP A 160 -7.51 -4.53 1.14
CA ASP A 160 -6.05 -4.58 1.18
C ASP A 160 -5.53 -4.29 2.60
N ASP A 161 -6.13 -3.32 3.29
CA ASP A 161 -5.79 -2.94 4.67
C ASP A 161 -6.10 -4.07 5.67
N ASP A 162 -7.18 -4.83 5.45
CA ASP A 162 -7.58 -5.96 6.30
C ASP A 162 -6.83 -7.26 5.96
N GLY A 163 -5.86 -7.21 5.05
CA GLY A 163 -5.07 -8.37 4.64
C GLY A 163 -5.87 -9.40 3.84
N ILE A 164 -6.91 -8.96 3.14
CA ILE A 164 -7.66 -9.78 2.19
C ILE A 164 -6.82 -9.92 0.93
N THR A 165 -6.25 -11.10 0.73
CA THR A 165 -5.39 -11.38 -0.42
C THR A 165 -6.18 -11.36 -1.73
N GLY A 166 -5.47 -11.17 -2.86
CA GLY A 166 -6.09 -11.14 -4.19
C GLY A 166 -6.99 -12.35 -4.48
N PHE A 167 -6.64 -13.55 -4.00
CA PHE A 167 -7.47 -14.75 -4.17
C PHE A 167 -8.78 -14.66 -3.36
N MET A 168 -8.73 -14.21 -2.11
CA MET A 168 -9.91 -14.03 -1.26
C MET A 168 -10.87 -13.00 -1.86
N TYR A 169 -10.31 -11.89 -2.35
CA TYR A 169 -11.05 -10.85 -3.05
C TYR A 169 -11.77 -11.39 -4.29
N VAL A 170 -11.06 -12.10 -5.17
CA VAL A 170 -11.65 -12.69 -6.40
C VAL A 170 -12.75 -13.70 -6.05
N ALA A 171 -12.55 -14.53 -5.03
CA ALA A 171 -13.54 -15.48 -4.58
C ALA A 171 -14.81 -14.78 -4.06
N ALA A 172 -14.67 -13.71 -3.27
CA ALA A 172 -15.78 -12.91 -2.77
C ALA A 172 -16.57 -12.23 -3.91
N VAL A 173 -15.86 -11.58 -4.84
CA VAL A 173 -16.47 -10.95 -6.02
C VAL A 173 -17.23 -12.00 -6.85
N SER A 174 -16.64 -13.16 -7.09
CA SER A 174 -17.24 -14.23 -7.90
C SER A 174 -18.55 -14.75 -7.29
N ILE A 175 -18.58 -14.99 -5.98
CA ILE A 175 -19.81 -15.45 -5.33
C ILE A 175 -20.87 -14.34 -5.28
N LEU A 176 -20.50 -13.11 -5.00
CA LEU A 176 -21.43 -11.99 -5.00
C LEU A 176 -21.98 -11.70 -6.40
N ALA A 177 -21.15 -11.74 -7.43
CA ALA A 177 -21.58 -11.63 -8.82
C ALA A 177 -22.67 -12.65 -9.19
N ARG A 178 -22.66 -13.84 -8.56
CA ARG A 178 -23.66 -14.88 -8.78
C ARG A 178 -24.90 -14.72 -7.92
N CYS A 179 -24.74 -14.43 -6.64
CA CYS A 179 -25.78 -14.59 -5.63
C CYS A 179 -26.46 -13.28 -5.21
N TRP A 180 -25.78 -12.16 -5.32
CA TRP A 180 -26.25 -10.87 -4.81
C TRP A 180 -27.19 -10.17 -5.80
N ALA A 181 -28.12 -9.36 -5.30
CA ALA A 181 -29.09 -8.64 -6.12
C ALA A 181 -28.41 -7.71 -7.17
N HIS A 182 -27.30 -7.07 -6.80
CA HIS A 182 -26.50 -6.21 -7.69
C HIS A 182 -25.30 -6.95 -8.30
N GLY A 183 -25.36 -8.28 -8.37
CA GLY A 183 -24.24 -9.09 -8.82
C GLY A 183 -23.81 -8.86 -10.26
N ASP A 184 -24.74 -8.55 -11.17
CA ASP A 184 -24.39 -8.28 -12.58
C ASP A 184 -23.65 -6.95 -12.74
N GLU A 185 -24.06 -5.93 -11.99
CA GLU A 185 -23.38 -4.63 -11.96
C GLU A 185 -21.98 -4.74 -11.35
N LEU A 186 -21.85 -5.52 -10.26
CA LEU A 186 -20.55 -5.80 -9.64
C LEU A 186 -19.62 -6.54 -10.61
N LYS A 187 -20.14 -7.54 -11.32
CA LYS A 187 -19.39 -8.28 -12.34
C LYS A 187 -18.91 -7.36 -13.46
N ALA A 188 -19.80 -6.55 -14.00
CA ALA A 188 -19.47 -5.59 -15.06
C ALA A 188 -18.39 -4.59 -14.63
N TRP A 189 -18.47 -4.08 -13.40
CA TRP A 189 -17.44 -3.23 -12.83
C TRP A 189 -16.08 -3.95 -12.69
N HIS A 190 -16.09 -5.20 -12.20
CA HIS A 190 -14.86 -5.98 -11.98
C HIS A 190 -14.18 -6.36 -13.30
N GLU A 191 -14.94 -6.66 -14.35
CA GLU A 191 -14.45 -7.04 -15.68
C GLU A 191 -14.10 -5.81 -16.55
N SER A 192 -14.52 -4.59 -16.16
CA SER A 192 -14.21 -3.38 -16.91
C SER A 192 -12.70 -3.11 -16.92
N PRO A 193 -12.14 -2.66 -18.05
CA PRO A 193 -10.74 -2.23 -18.09
C PRO A 193 -10.59 -1.05 -17.13
N LYS A 194 -9.93 -1.31 -16.00
CA LYS A 194 -9.62 -0.24 -15.03
C LYS A 194 -8.69 0.73 -15.74
N THR A 195 -9.16 1.95 -15.94
CA THR A 195 -8.30 3.04 -16.40
C THR A 195 -7.21 3.18 -15.33
N ARG A 196 -6.00 2.71 -15.63
CA ARG A 196 -4.84 2.94 -14.77
C ARG A 196 -4.62 4.45 -14.79
N VAL A 197 -5.03 5.12 -13.73
CA VAL A 197 -4.61 6.48 -13.48
C VAL A 197 -3.10 6.39 -13.24
N ALA A 198 -2.34 6.93 -14.19
CA ALA A 198 -0.88 7.03 -14.16
C ALA A 198 -0.44 8.05 -13.11
#